data_1f37b432526a3e14147bc97395fa0bac
#
_entry.id   1f37b432526a3e14147bc97395fa0bac
#
_cell.length_a   1.000
_cell.length_b   1.000
_cell.length_c   1.000
_cell.angle_alpha   90.00
_cell.angle_beta   90.00
_cell.angle_gamma   90.00
#
_symmetry.space_group_name_H-M   'P 1'
#
loop_
_entity.id
_entity.type
_entity.pdbx_description
1 polymer ?
#
loop_
_entity_poly.entity_id
_entity_poly.type
_entity_poly.pdbx_seq_one_letter_code
_entity_poly.pdbx_strand_id
1 'polypeptide(L)'
;MKFPEFSWGIDWKELRKFEKLDKNKSAIVFYAENKASMNHFKTLIFELTEKMDLEICYVTSVKDDPMLSSKNLKIQSFYIGDGTARTKFFLTLKARILIMDMPDIEKFHIKRSKIYPVHYIYVFHSMFSIHSYLREGAIDNYDTIFCVGEHHVNEIRETEKMYKLKPKKLILYGFPRLDTLIQQRQKNSQENIESKKLILITPSYGDNNLLEICGVKLIDLLLKSNFKVLLRPHFKILKESKKLIDTIYENFGNNPDFILENGVISSELLESSACMISDWSGISLEYAFAFERSVIFIDVPKKILNPNSEKISIEPIEISLRYKVGHVIN
;
A
#
# COMPACT_ATOMS: atom_id res chain seq x y z
N MET A 1 1.13 -14.53 -49.01
CA MET A 1 0.53 -13.45 -48.19
C MET A 1 1.21 -13.47 -46.83
N LYS A 2 2.04 -12.45 -46.51
CA LYS A 2 2.57 -12.25 -45.17
C LYS A 2 1.43 -11.60 -44.37
N PHE A 3 0.95 -12.27 -43.34
CA PHE A 3 0.06 -11.63 -42.36
C PHE A 3 0.79 -10.47 -41.73
N PRO A 4 0.14 -9.30 -41.51
CA PRO A 4 0.76 -8.22 -40.80
C PRO A 4 1.16 -8.73 -39.42
N GLU A 5 2.45 -8.56 -39.05
CA GLU A 5 2.90 -8.74 -37.68
C GLU A 5 2.13 -7.72 -36.84
N PHE A 6 1.09 -8.18 -36.14
CA PHE A 6 0.52 -7.41 -35.05
C PHE A 6 1.67 -7.16 -34.07
N SER A 7 2.14 -5.92 -34.01
CA SER A 7 3.11 -5.48 -33.01
C SER A 7 2.41 -5.55 -31.64
N TRP A 8 2.54 -6.71 -31.02
CA TRP A 8 2.12 -6.89 -29.64
C TRP A 8 2.86 -5.84 -28.80
N GLY A 9 2.14 -5.13 -27.90
CA GLY A 9 2.75 -4.18 -27.01
C GLY A 9 3.89 -4.79 -26.18
N ILE A 10 4.67 -3.94 -25.53
CA ILE A 10 5.81 -4.37 -24.69
C ILE A 10 5.36 -5.37 -23.60
N ASP A 11 4.18 -5.20 -23.06
CA ASP A 11 3.53 -6.07 -22.07
C ASP A 11 3.39 -7.52 -22.56
N TRP A 12 2.92 -7.73 -23.78
CA TRP A 12 2.83 -9.06 -24.38
C TRP A 12 4.21 -9.66 -24.71
N LYS A 13 5.16 -8.84 -25.10
CA LYS A 13 6.53 -9.29 -25.35
C LYS A 13 7.18 -9.78 -24.06
N GLU A 14 7.05 -9.04 -22.98
CA GLU A 14 7.59 -9.40 -21.68
C GLU A 14 6.86 -10.62 -21.07
N LEU A 15 5.54 -10.71 -21.22
CA LEU A 15 4.79 -11.91 -20.84
C LEU A 15 5.31 -13.17 -21.54
N ARG A 16 5.58 -13.10 -22.85
CA ARG A 16 6.14 -14.24 -23.59
C ARG A 16 7.54 -14.63 -23.12
N LYS A 17 8.35 -13.66 -22.68
CA LYS A 17 9.66 -13.94 -22.08
C LYS A 17 9.49 -14.70 -20.77
N PHE A 18 8.57 -14.25 -19.91
CA PHE A 18 8.22 -14.93 -18.66
C PHE A 18 7.72 -16.35 -18.90
N GLU A 19 6.79 -16.55 -19.86
CA GLU A 19 6.22 -17.86 -20.20
C GLU A 19 7.26 -18.89 -20.71
N LYS A 20 8.41 -18.41 -21.22
CA LYS A 20 9.51 -19.26 -21.69
C LYS A 20 10.52 -19.62 -20.61
N LEU A 21 10.38 -19.08 -19.40
CA LEU A 21 11.28 -19.43 -18.31
C LEU A 21 11.15 -20.89 -17.91
N ASP A 22 12.29 -21.44 -17.45
CA ASP A 22 12.30 -22.73 -16.78
C ASP A 22 11.44 -22.67 -15.49
N LYS A 23 10.81 -23.80 -15.16
CA LYS A 23 9.94 -23.92 -13.97
C LYS A 23 10.62 -23.58 -12.66
N ASN A 24 11.93 -23.82 -12.57
CA ASN A 24 12.68 -23.47 -11.37
C ASN A 24 12.90 -21.97 -11.27
N LYS A 25 13.17 -21.29 -12.40
CA LYS A 25 13.36 -19.84 -12.45
C LYS A 25 12.06 -19.06 -12.22
N SER A 26 10.92 -19.63 -12.58
CA SER A 26 9.59 -19.05 -12.31
C SER A 26 8.91 -19.60 -11.06
N ALA A 27 9.67 -20.27 -10.17
CA ALA A 27 9.08 -20.90 -8.99
C ALA A 27 8.49 -19.91 -7.99
N ILE A 28 9.17 -18.80 -7.75
CA ILE A 28 8.75 -17.74 -6.82
C ILE A 28 8.51 -16.46 -7.62
N VAL A 29 7.27 -15.97 -7.60
CA VAL A 29 6.86 -14.80 -8.34
C VAL A 29 6.31 -13.77 -7.37
N PHE A 30 6.78 -12.52 -7.50
CA PHE A 30 6.18 -11.35 -6.89
C PHE A 30 5.38 -10.60 -7.96
N TYR A 31 4.18 -10.17 -7.60
CA TYR A 31 3.39 -9.30 -8.47
C TYR A 31 3.13 -7.95 -7.80
N ALA A 32 3.56 -6.88 -8.47
CA ALA A 32 3.36 -5.50 -8.06
C ALA A 32 2.34 -4.81 -8.97
N GLU A 33 1.20 -4.42 -8.40
CA GLU A 33 0.17 -3.67 -9.14
C GLU A 33 0.52 -2.20 -9.28
N ASN A 34 1.26 -1.63 -8.30
CA ASN A 34 1.63 -0.23 -8.25
C ASN A 34 3.02 -0.03 -7.62
N LYS A 35 3.55 1.20 -7.71
CA LYS A 35 4.89 1.54 -7.19
C LYS A 35 5.05 1.32 -5.69
N ALA A 36 3.97 1.40 -4.92
CA ALA A 36 4.04 1.24 -3.47
C ALA A 36 4.23 -0.22 -3.05
N SER A 37 3.89 -1.20 -3.89
CA SER A 37 4.04 -2.63 -3.59
C SER A 37 5.45 -3.00 -3.16
N MET A 38 6.46 -2.34 -3.74
CA MET A 38 7.86 -2.57 -3.39
C MET A 38 8.19 -2.24 -1.93
N ASN A 39 7.45 -1.31 -1.30
CA ASN A 39 7.62 -1.01 0.13
C ASN A 39 7.28 -2.20 1.03
N HIS A 40 6.44 -3.11 0.55
CA HIS A 40 5.98 -4.30 1.28
C HIS A 40 6.81 -5.53 0.92
N PHE A 41 7.43 -5.55 -0.26
CA PHE A 41 8.19 -6.70 -0.75
C PHE A 41 9.69 -6.61 -0.51
N LYS A 42 10.25 -5.40 -0.40
CA LYS A 42 11.70 -5.16 -0.38
C LYS A 42 12.46 -6.05 0.59
N THR A 43 12.01 -6.13 1.83
CA THR A 43 12.67 -6.95 2.87
C THR A 43 12.59 -8.43 2.53
N LEU A 44 11.41 -8.92 2.09
CA LEU A 44 11.25 -10.32 1.72
C LEU A 44 12.08 -10.71 0.50
N ILE A 45 12.11 -9.84 -0.53
CA ILE A 45 12.96 -10.04 -1.70
C ILE A 45 14.43 -10.13 -1.28
N PHE A 46 14.88 -9.19 -0.43
CA PHE A 46 16.26 -9.19 0.07
C PHE A 46 16.59 -10.49 0.83
N GLU A 47 15.74 -10.93 1.74
CA GLU A 47 15.94 -12.18 2.49
C GLU A 47 16.06 -13.39 1.53
N LEU A 48 15.15 -13.47 0.54
CA LEU A 48 15.16 -14.59 -0.41
C LEU A 48 16.40 -14.56 -1.32
N THR A 49 16.78 -13.40 -1.85
CA THR A 49 17.83 -13.31 -2.85
C THR A 49 19.23 -13.25 -2.24
N GLU A 50 19.42 -12.48 -1.15
CA GLU A 50 20.75 -12.24 -0.59
C GLU A 50 21.13 -13.23 0.52
N LYS A 51 20.14 -13.67 1.33
CA LYS A 51 20.43 -14.58 2.44
C LYS A 51 20.14 -16.04 2.11
N MET A 52 19.08 -16.31 1.34
CA MET A 52 18.68 -17.68 1.00
C MET A 52 19.18 -18.13 -0.38
N ASP A 53 19.84 -17.26 -1.12
CA ASP A 53 20.40 -17.53 -2.44
C ASP A 53 19.38 -18.01 -3.50
N LEU A 54 18.12 -17.55 -3.40
CA LEU A 54 17.03 -17.95 -4.29
C LEU A 54 16.86 -16.99 -5.46
N GLU A 55 16.55 -17.53 -6.64
CA GLU A 55 16.10 -16.75 -7.79
C GLU A 55 14.61 -16.46 -7.67
N ILE A 56 14.19 -15.24 -8.05
CA ILE A 56 12.80 -14.80 -8.09
C ILE A 56 12.44 -14.13 -9.41
N CYS A 57 11.16 -14.17 -9.75
CA CYS A 57 10.58 -13.31 -10.77
C CYS A 57 9.84 -12.15 -10.13
N TYR A 58 10.07 -10.94 -10.62
CA TYR A 58 9.32 -9.76 -10.26
C TYR A 58 8.49 -9.30 -11.45
N VAL A 59 7.18 -9.39 -11.32
CA VAL A 59 6.22 -9.05 -12.39
C VAL A 59 5.46 -7.80 -11.97
N THR A 60 5.43 -6.79 -12.84
CA THR A 60 4.83 -5.50 -12.49
C THR A 60 3.88 -4.99 -13.56
N SER A 61 2.82 -4.29 -13.13
CA SER A 61 1.93 -3.50 -13.99
C SER A 61 2.40 -2.05 -14.17
N VAL A 62 3.51 -1.66 -13.55
CA VAL A 62 4.05 -0.31 -13.57
C VAL A 62 5.13 -0.19 -14.64
N LYS A 63 4.92 0.67 -15.64
CA LYS A 63 5.82 0.80 -16.80
C LYS A 63 7.21 1.33 -16.42
N ASP A 64 7.28 2.21 -15.43
CA ASP A 64 8.49 2.86 -14.93
C ASP A 64 8.88 2.34 -13.54
N ASP A 65 8.61 1.06 -13.26
CA ASP A 65 9.01 0.42 -12.01
C ASP A 65 10.54 0.29 -11.96
N PRO A 66 11.21 0.80 -10.91
CA PRO A 66 12.66 0.71 -10.78
C PRO A 66 13.18 -0.73 -10.83
N MET A 67 12.37 -1.71 -10.40
CA MET A 67 12.76 -3.13 -10.42
C MET A 67 12.96 -3.69 -11.83
N LEU A 68 12.39 -3.07 -12.87
CA LEU A 68 12.63 -3.45 -14.26
C LEU A 68 14.09 -3.23 -14.70
N SER A 69 14.83 -2.37 -13.97
CA SER A 69 16.25 -2.08 -14.19
C SER A 69 17.13 -2.64 -13.06
N SER A 70 16.65 -3.61 -12.30
CA SER A 70 17.41 -4.24 -11.22
C SER A 70 18.69 -4.87 -11.77
N LYS A 71 19.81 -4.61 -11.09
CA LYS A 71 21.12 -5.23 -11.40
C LYS A 71 21.35 -6.54 -10.64
N ASN A 72 20.43 -6.93 -9.77
CA ASN A 72 20.51 -8.18 -9.04
C ASN A 72 20.23 -9.36 -9.99
N LEU A 73 21.22 -10.20 -10.22
CA LEU A 73 21.17 -11.33 -11.16
C LEU A 73 20.16 -12.42 -10.73
N LYS A 74 19.74 -12.43 -9.47
CA LYS A 74 18.72 -13.35 -8.93
C LYS A 74 17.31 -12.86 -9.14
N ILE A 75 17.12 -11.66 -9.68
CA ILE A 75 15.81 -11.06 -9.91
C ILE A 75 15.60 -10.91 -11.42
N GLN A 76 14.61 -11.61 -11.94
CA GLN A 76 14.17 -11.45 -13.32
C GLN A 76 12.88 -10.64 -13.33
N SER A 77 12.91 -9.43 -13.91
CA SER A 77 11.79 -8.50 -13.89
C SER A 77 11.06 -8.43 -15.22
N PHE A 78 9.71 -8.36 -15.18
CA PHE A 78 8.84 -8.36 -16.36
C PHE A 78 7.73 -7.32 -16.21
N TYR A 79 7.52 -6.51 -17.23
CA TYR A 79 6.40 -5.60 -17.32
C TYR A 79 5.24 -6.25 -18.08
N ILE A 80 4.07 -6.31 -17.47
CA ILE A 80 2.87 -6.92 -18.09
C ILE A 80 1.68 -5.95 -18.24
N GLY A 81 1.85 -4.68 -17.83
CA GLY A 81 0.78 -3.69 -17.90
C GLY A 81 -0.42 -4.04 -17.02
N ASP A 82 -1.54 -3.38 -17.28
CA ASP A 82 -2.80 -3.55 -16.53
C ASP A 82 -3.96 -4.09 -17.42
N GLY A 83 -3.66 -4.45 -18.65
CA GLY A 83 -4.61 -4.90 -19.66
C GLY A 83 -4.73 -6.43 -19.80
N THR A 84 -4.92 -6.89 -21.04
CA THR A 84 -5.16 -8.29 -21.38
C THR A 84 -3.96 -9.20 -21.13
N ALA A 85 -2.74 -8.68 -21.25
CA ALA A 85 -1.54 -9.44 -20.92
C ALA A 85 -1.53 -9.84 -19.44
N ARG A 86 -1.88 -8.91 -18.54
CA ARG A 86 -2.04 -9.18 -17.11
C ARG A 86 -3.10 -10.26 -16.85
N THR A 87 -4.26 -10.13 -17.48
CA THR A 87 -5.34 -11.14 -17.33
C THR A 87 -4.85 -12.53 -17.75
N LYS A 88 -4.17 -12.63 -18.90
CA LYS A 88 -3.58 -13.89 -19.36
C LYS A 88 -2.53 -14.43 -18.39
N PHE A 89 -1.62 -13.56 -17.92
CA PHE A 89 -0.59 -13.94 -16.95
C PHE A 89 -1.21 -14.67 -15.75
N PHE A 90 -2.21 -14.10 -15.09
CA PHE A 90 -2.83 -14.72 -13.92
C PHE A 90 -3.53 -16.03 -14.27
N LEU A 91 -4.30 -16.09 -15.35
CA LEU A 91 -5.04 -17.30 -15.76
C LEU A 91 -4.12 -18.47 -16.12
N THR A 92 -2.92 -18.19 -16.60
CA THR A 92 -1.99 -19.20 -17.12
C THR A 92 -0.68 -19.30 -16.34
N LEU A 93 -0.60 -18.65 -15.18
CA LEU A 93 0.60 -18.62 -14.35
C LEU A 93 1.05 -20.03 -13.96
N LYS A 94 2.31 -20.34 -14.24
CA LYS A 94 3.00 -21.57 -13.86
C LYS A 94 4.10 -21.24 -12.85
N ALA A 95 3.71 -21.04 -11.61
CA ALA A 95 4.63 -20.79 -10.50
C ALA A 95 4.31 -21.74 -9.34
N ARG A 96 5.25 -21.96 -8.46
CA ARG A 96 4.98 -22.65 -7.19
C ARG A 96 4.30 -21.71 -6.20
N ILE A 97 4.78 -20.46 -6.14
CA ILE A 97 4.33 -19.43 -5.20
C ILE A 97 4.13 -18.13 -5.97
N LEU A 98 3.01 -17.46 -5.70
CA LEU A 98 2.79 -16.07 -6.08
C LEU A 98 2.59 -15.23 -4.81
N ILE A 99 3.35 -14.17 -4.67
CA ILE A 99 3.32 -13.23 -3.55
C ILE A 99 2.82 -11.88 -4.06
N MET A 100 1.81 -11.33 -3.42
CA MET A 100 1.27 -10.01 -3.78
C MET A 100 0.59 -9.31 -2.61
N ASP A 101 0.45 -7.99 -2.72
CA ASP A 101 -0.19 -7.11 -1.74
C ASP A 101 -1.57 -6.61 -2.19
N MET A 102 -2.07 -7.17 -3.30
CA MET A 102 -3.37 -6.80 -3.86
C MET A 102 -4.47 -7.70 -3.33
N PRO A 103 -5.51 -7.17 -2.68
CA PRO A 103 -6.69 -7.94 -2.26
C PRO A 103 -7.62 -8.25 -3.43
N ASP A 104 -8.74 -8.90 -3.16
CA ASP A 104 -9.86 -9.12 -4.09
C ASP A 104 -9.57 -10.07 -5.28
N ILE A 105 -8.60 -10.99 -5.13
CA ILE A 105 -8.39 -12.06 -6.12
C ILE A 105 -9.69 -12.89 -6.25
N GLU A 106 -10.01 -13.30 -7.44
CA GLU A 106 -11.28 -13.99 -7.87
C GLU A 106 -12.51 -13.07 -7.92
N LYS A 107 -12.47 -11.84 -7.38
CA LYS A 107 -13.64 -10.94 -7.40
C LYS A 107 -13.75 -10.14 -8.70
N PHE A 108 -12.63 -9.67 -9.24
CA PHE A 108 -12.60 -8.83 -10.44
C PHE A 108 -11.85 -9.52 -11.58
N HIS A 109 -10.96 -8.78 -12.24
CA HIS A 109 -10.22 -9.28 -13.43
C HIS A 109 -9.12 -10.27 -13.07
N ILE A 110 -8.61 -10.21 -11.84
CA ILE A 110 -7.53 -11.08 -11.41
C ILE A 110 -8.11 -12.38 -10.89
N LYS A 111 -7.75 -13.47 -11.55
CA LYS A 111 -8.21 -14.82 -11.22
C LYS A 111 -7.02 -15.70 -10.87
N ARG A 112 -7.24 -16.73 -10.07
CA ARG A 112 -6.21 -17.75 -9.81
C ARG A 112 -5.90 -18.54 -11.10
N SER A 113 -4.67 -19.03 -11.21
CA SER A 113 -4.27 -19.88 -12.34
C SER A 113 -5.21 -21.08 -12.47
N LYS A 114 -5.66 -21.32 -13.71
CA LYS A 114 -6.53 -22.45 -14.03
C LYS A 114 -5.75 -23.67 -14.54
N ILE A 115 -4.46 -23.52 -14.79
CA ILE A 115 -3.63 -24.54 -15.41
C ILE A 115 -2.52 -25.08 -14.51
N TYR A 116 -2.30 -24.45 -13.33
CA TYR A 116 -1.27 -24.86 -12.41
C TYR A 116 -1.68 -24.62 -10.95
N PRO A 117 -1.33 -25.50 -10.00
CA PRO A 117 -1.68 -25.33 -8.58
C PRO A 117 -0.71 -24.35 -7.90
N VAL A 118 -0.87 -23.05 -8.16
CA VAL A 118 -0.07 -21.99 -7.56
C VAL A 118 -0.50 -21.78 -6.12
N HIS A 119 0.46 -21.63 -5.21
CA HIS A 119 0.22 -21.23 -3.83
C HIS A 119 0.26 -19.69 -3.72
N TYR A 120 -0.85 -19.08 -3.30
CA TYR A 120 -1.02 -17.63 -3.25
C TYR A 120 -0.77 -17.10 -1.84
N ILE A 121 0.17 -16.16 -1.72
CA ILE A 121 0.54 -15.51 -0.45
C ILE A 121 0.12 -14.04 -0.53
N TYR A 122 -0.64 -13.60 0.47
CA TYR A 122 -0.98 -12.18 0.64
C TYR A 122 -0.04 -11.53 1.65
N VAL A 123 0.53 -10.37 1.29
CA VAL A 123 1.31 -9.51 2.17
C VAL A 123 0.53 -8.24 2.40
N PHE A 124 0.32 -7.84 3.66
CA PHE A 124 -0.44 -6.64 3.94
C PHE A 124 0.31 -5.36 3.59
N HIS A 125 -0.44 -4.40 3.01
CA HIS A 125 0.03 -3.07 2.66
C HIS A 125 -0.40 -1.99 3.68
N SER A 126 -1.05 -2.39 4.77
CA SER A 126 -1.53 -1.52 5.85
C SER A 126 -1.55 -2.29 7.17
N MET A 127 -1.42 -1.56 8.28
CA MET A 127 -1.56 -2.10 9.64
C MET A 127 -3.01 -2.10 10.13
N PHE A 128 -3.95 -1.54 9.38
CA PHE A 128 -5.36 -1.43 9.75
C PHE A 128 -6.06 -2.78 9.78
N SER A 129 -7.19 -2.80 10.45
CA SER A 129 -8.08 -3.96 10.55
C SER A 129 -8.56 -4.46 9.20
N ILE A 130 -8.62 -5.78 9.04
CA ILE A 130 -9.00 -6.43 7.79
C ILE A 130 -10.50 -6.29 7.55
N HIS A 131 -11.29 -6.60 8.57
CA HIS A 131 -12.74 -6.71 8.45
C HIS A 131 -13.47 -5.39 8.24
N SER A 132 -12.84 -4.25 8.58
CA SER A 132 -13.41 -2.92 8.33
C SER A 132 -12.84 -2.29 7.05
N TYR A 133 -11.52 -2.45 6.83
CA TYR A 133 -10.76 -1.74 5.79
C TYR A 133 -10.76 -2.46 4.43
N LEU A 134 -10.85 -3.78 4.39
CA LEU A 134 -10.98 -4.54 3.15
C LEU A 134 -12.45 -4.90 2.89
N ARG A 135 -12.77 -5.11 1.62
CA ARG A 135 -14.09 -5.65 1.26
C ARG A 135 -14.28 -7.05 1.82
N GLU A 136 -15.52 -7.41 2.10
CA GLU A 136 -15.86 -8.77 2.52
C GLU A 136 -15.28 -9.80 1.55
N GLY A 137 -14.59 -10.80 2.09
CA GLY A 137 -13.95 -11.88 1.33
C GLY A 137 -12.75 -11.45 0.48
N ALA A 138 -12.17 -10.27 0.69
CA ALA A 138 -11.06 -9.74 -0.10
C ALA A 138 -9.80 -10.63 -0.09
N ILE A 139 -9.62 -11.40 0.99
CA ILE A 139 -8.47 -12.31 1.17
C ILE A 139 -8.86 -13.79 1.17
N ASP A 140 -10.12 -14.14 0.88
CA ASP A 140 -10.62 -15.52 1.01
C ASP A 140 -9.93 -16.51 0.09
N ASN A 141 -9.50 -16.03 -1.07
CA ASN A 141 -8.88 -16.86 -2.09
C ASN A 141 -7.34 -16.93 -2.01
N TYR A 142 -6.76 -16.55 -0.86
CA TYR A 142 -5.36 -16.74 -0.55
C TYR A 142 -5.14 -18.01 0.28
N ASP A 143 -4.00 -18.67 0.09
CA ASP A 143 -3.64 -19.89 0.81
C ASP A 143 -2.86 -19.57 2.10
N THR A 144 -2.01 -18.54 2.05
CA THR A 144 -1.23 -18.05 3.19
C THR A 144 -1.36 -16.54 3.31
N ILE A 145 -1.46 -16.05 4.54
CA ILE A 145 -1.50 -14.64 4.86
C ILE A 145 -0.32 -14.29 5.77
N PHE A 146 0.45 -13.28 5.38
CA PHE A 146 1.50 -12.69 6.21
C PHE A 146 0.87 -11.59 7.06
N CYS A 147 0.54 -11.92 8.30
CA CYS A 147 -0.14 -11.03 9.24
C CYS A 147 0.83 -10.01 9.84
N VAL A 148 0.37 -8.75 9.94
CA VAL A 148 1.14 -7.67 10.56
C VAL A 148 1.28 -7.88 12.07
N GLY A 149 0.24 -8.38 12.72
CA GLY A 149 0.21 -8.64 14.15
C GLY A 149 -0.94 -9.56 14.54
N GLU A 150 -1.08 -9.81 15.82
CA GLU A 150 -2.11 -10.68 16.40
C GLU A 150 -3.54 -10.22 16.07
N HIS A 151 -3.77 -8.92 15.92
CA HIS A 151 -5.08 -8.39 15.53
C HIS A 151 -5.54 -8.98 14.18
N HIS A 152 -4.65 -9.08 13.19
CA HIS A 152 -4.95 -9.71 11.90
C HIS A 152 -5.28 -11.19 12.07
N VAL A 153 -4.52 -11.91 12.91
CA VAL A 153 -4.77 -13.33 13.18
C VAL A 153 -6.16 -13.51 13.77
N ASN A 154 -6.49 -12.74 14.79
CA ASN A 154 -7.77 -12.82 15.48
C ASN A 154 -8.95 -12.50 14.56
N GLU A 155 -8.85 -11.42 13.78
CA GLU A 155 -9.87 -11.00 12.83
C GLU A 155 -10.09 -12.04 11.72
N ILE A 156 -9.02 -12.63 11.16
CA ILE A 156 -9.13 -13.67 10.14
C ILE A 156 -9.79 -14.93 10.73
N ARG A 157 -9.40 -15.37 11.94
CA ARG A 157 -9.99 -16.55 12.60
C ARG A 157 -11.47 -16.36 12.90
N GLU A 158 -11.87 -15.18 13.40
CA GLU A 158 -13.29 -14.89 13.60
C GLU A 158 -14.07 -14.82 12.29
N THR A 159 -13.48 -14.23 11.24
CA THR A 159 -14.08 -14.21 9.89
C THR A 159 -14.25 -15.62 9.33
N GLU A 160 -13.22 -16.46 9.42
CA GLU A 160 -13.26 -17.85 8.98
C GLU A 160 -14.35 -18.65 9.71
N LYS A 161 -14.47 -18.48 11.02
CA LYS A 161 -15.48 -19.12 11.84
C LYS A 161 -16.90 -18.66 11.45
N MET A 162 -17.09 -17.34 11.33
CA MET A 162 -18.39 -16.74 11.01
C MET A 162 -18.92 -17.20 9.65
N TYR A 163 -18.07 -17.14 8.63
CA TYR A 163 -18.44 -17.47 7.26
C TYR A 163 -18.16 -18.93 6.87
N LYS A 164 -17.75 -19.76 7.85
CA LYS A 164 -17.40 -21.19 7.64
C LYS A 164 -16.38 -21.40 6.52
N LEU A 165 -15.38 -20.53 6.44
CA LEU A 165 -14.34 -20.58 5.44
C LEU A 165 -13.29 -21.64 5.78
N LYS A 166 -12.60 -22.15 4.74
CA LYS A 166 -11.43 -23.01 4.95
C LYS A 166 -10.33 -22.20 5.65
N PRO A 167 -9.77 -22.70 6.76
CA PRO A 167 -8.69 -22.01 7.46
C PRO A 167 -7.46 -21.80 6.56
N LYS A 168 -6.95 -20.57 6.54
CA LYS A 168 -5.72 -20.18 5.85
C LYS A 168 -4.50 -20.42 6.73
N LYS A 169 -3.34 -20.58 6.12
CA LYS A 169 -2.08 -20.53 6.86
C LYS A 169 -1.79 -19.08 7.23
N LEU A 170 -1.72 -18.77 8.53
CA LEU A 170 -1.38 -17.44 9.02
C LEU A 170 0.06 -17.46 9.57
N ILE A 171 0.82 -16.43 9.19
CA ILE A 171 2.21 -16.24 9.64
C ILE A 171 2.32 -14.86 10.22
N LEU A 172 2.71 -14.73 11.48
CA LEU A 172 3.07 -13.45 12.09
C LEU A 172 4.37 -12.98 11.44
N TYR A 173 4.24 -12.05 10.52
CA TYR A 173 5.35 -11.56 9.69
C TYR A 173 5.82 -10.18 10.14
N GLY A 174 4.94 -9.40 10.78
CA GLY A 174 5.20 -8.01 11.08
C GLY A 174 4.91 -7.07 9.90
N PHE A 175 5.45 -5.86 10.00
CA PHE A 175 5.29 -4.83 8.97
C PHE A 175 6.66 -4.24 8.59
N PRO A 176 7.41 -4.85 7.66
CA PRO A 176 8.80 -4.51 7.34
C PRO A 176 9.00 -3.06 6.88
N ARG A 177 7.95 -2.43 6.34
CA ARG A 177 7.98 -1.00 6.03
C ARG A 177 8.23 -0.15 7.29
N LEU A 178 7.65 -0.53 8.43
CA LEU A 178 7.89 0.15 9.71
C LEU A 178 9.35 0.04 10.11
N ASP A 179 9.93 -1.17 10.03
CA ASP A 179 11.36 -1.38 10.32
C ASP A 179 12.26 -0.51 9.45
N THR A 180 11.91 -0.40 8.15
CA THR A 180 12.64 0.47 7.21
C THR A 180 12.59 1.94 7.64
N LEU A 181 11.42 2.44 8.03
CA LEU A 181 11.25 3.82 8.48
C LEU A 181 12.02 4.10 9.78
N ILE A 182 11.98 3.15 10.73
CA ILE A 182 12.72 3.25 12.00
C ILE A 182 14.23 3.29 11.73
N GLN A 183 14.75 2.42 10.87
CA GLN A 183 16.17 2.41 10.51
C GLN A 183 16.61 3.69 9.80
N GLN A 184 15.77 4.27 8.94
CA GLN A 184 16.06 5.54 8.28
C GLN A 184 16.11 6.68 9.29
N ARG A 185 15.14 6.77 10.20
CA ARG A 185 15.14 7.74 11.30
C ARG A 185 16.42 7.65 12.12
N GLN A 186 16.86 6.44 12.50
CA GLN A 186 18.08 6.26 13.28
C GLN A 186 19.35 6.75 12.57
N LYS A 187 19.39 6.67 11.23
CA LYS A 187 20.52 7.17 10.44
C LYS A 187 20.55 8.69 10.32
N ASN A 188 19.36 9.31 10.28
CA ASN A 188 19.22 10.75 10.04
C ASN A 188 19.22 11.60 11.32
N SER A 189 19.18 10.98 12.50
CA SER A 189 18.98 11.66 13.80
C SER A 189 20.08 12.70 14.18
N GLN A 190 21.01 13.00 13.30
CA GLN A 190 22.05 14.03 13.53
C GLN A 190 21.75 15.39 12.89
N GLU A 191 20.70 15.55 12.08
CA GLU A 191 20.43 16.81 11.38
C GLU A 191 18.94 17.23 11.47
N ASN A 192 18.72 18.42 12.02
CA ASN A 192 17.60 19.35 11.90
C ASN A 192 16.72 19.62 13.11
N ILE A 193 17.12 20.70 13.80
CA ILE A 193 16.32 21.39 14.83
C ILE A 193 15.29 22.37 14.21
N GLU A 194 15.40 22.74 12.93
CA GLU A 194 14.51 23.70 12.27
C GLU A 194 13.12 23.17 11.85
N SER A 195 12.89 21.87 11.95
CA SER A 195 11.68 21.21 11.45
C SER A 195 10.42 21.38 12.32
N LYS A 196 10.49 22.08 13.45
CA LYS A 196 9.39 22.21 14.44
C LYS A 196 8.13 22.94 13.94
N LYS A 197 8.16 23.48 12.71
CA LYS A 197 7.00 24.22 12.14
C LYS A 197 6.31 23.52 10.99
N LEU A 198 6.82 22.39 10.50
CA LEU A 198 6.19 21.68 9.39
C LEU A 198 5.07 20.76 9.89
N ILE A 199 3.86 21.03 9.45
CA ILE A 199 2.68 20.17 9.69
C ILE A 199 2.39 19.37 8.42
N LEU A 200 2.29 18.07 8.58
CA LEU A 200 1.97 17.15 7.50
C LEU A 200 0.48 16.80 7.53
N ILE A 201 -0.24 17.06 6.43
CA ILE A 201 -1.66 16.70 6.29
C ILE A 201 -1.77 15.51 5.35
N THR A 202 -2.28 14.38 5.85
CA THR A 202 -2.40 13.11 5.10
C THR A 202 -3.81 12.56 5.16
N PRO A 203 -4.72 13.06 4.31
CA PRO A 203 -6.11 12.61 4.30
C PRO A 203 -6.25 11.18 3.74
N SER A 204 -7.26 10.45 4.19
CA SER A 204 -7.72 9.25 3.52
C SER A 204 -8.46 9.60 2.21
N TYR A 205 -8.71 8.61 1.37
CA TYR A 205 -9.53 8.78 0.17
C TYR A 205 -10.99 8.36 0.42
N GLY A 206 -11.90 8.77 -0.46
CA GLY A 206 -13.33 8.50 -0.39
C GLY A 206 -14.12 9.72 0.06
N ASP A 207 -15.43 9.58 0.09
CA ASP A 207 -16.35 10.67 0.44
C ASP A 207 -16.20 11.07 1.91
N ASN A 208 -16.46 12.33 2.20
CA ASN A 208 -16.39 12.91 3.54
C ASN A 208 -15.01 12.78 4.21
N ASN A 209 -13.94 12.76 3.43
CA ASN A 209 -12.59 12.80 3.98
C ASN A 209 -12.25 14.19 4.55
N LEU A 210 -11.16 14.27 5.28
CA LEU A 210 -10.69 15.50 5.94
C LEU A 210 -10.61 16.71 5.00
N LEU A 211 -10.14 16.52 3.75
CA LEU A 211 -10.01 17.65 2.82
C LEU A 211 -11.37 18.19 2.38
N GLU A 212 -12.35 17.32 2.16
CA GLU A 212 -13.71 17.72 1.77
C GLU A 212 -14.42 18.45 2.90
N ILE A 213 -14.26 18.00 4.14
CA ILE A 213 -14.97 18.54 5.30
C ILE A 213 -14.36 19.87 5.76
N CYS A 214 -13.04 19.94 5.90
CA CYS A 214 -12.41 21.12 6.50
C CYS A 214 -11.07 21.54 5.85
N GLY A 215 -10.62 20.89 4.78
CA GLY A 215 -9.27 21.03 4.24
C GLY A 215 -8.83 22.48 4.02
N VAL A 216 -9.62 23.28 3.30
CA VAL A 216 -9.30 24.68 3.02
C VAL A 216 -9.19 25.51 4.31
N LYS A 217 -10.16 25.36 5.24
CA LYS A 217 -10.14 26.07 6.53
C LYS A 217 -8.97 25.68 7.41
N LEU A 218 -8.64 24.39 7.43
CA LEU A 218 -7.53 23.84 8.21
C LEU A 218 -6.19 24.38 7.70
N ILE A 219 -5.96 24.34 6.38
CA ILE A 219 -4.73 24.86 5.77
C ILE A 219 -4.60 26.36 6.03
N ASP A 220 -5.65 27.15 5.83
CA ASP A 220 -5.67 28.59 6.08
C ASP A 220 -5.32 28.91 7.55
N LEU A 221 -5.93 28.18 8.50
CA LEU A 221 -5.65 28.33 9.92
C LEU A 221 -4.18 28.07 10.26
N LEU A 222 -3.61 26.99 9.74
CA LEU A 222 -2.22 26.61 10.01
C LEU A 222 -1.25 27.63 9.42
N LEU A 223 -1.46 28.08 8.19
CA LEU A 223 -0.62 29.08 7.53
C LEU A 223 -0.68 30.44 8.28
N LYS A 224 -1.87 30.88 8.69
CA LYS A 224 -2.05 32.09 9.52
C LYS A 224 -1.41 31.98 10.90
N SER A 225 -1.23 30.76 11.39
CA SER A 225 -0.54 30.47 12.65
C SER A 225 0.98 30.28 12.48
N ASN A 226 1.54 30.68 11.33
CA ASN A 226 2.96 30.59 11.00
C ASN A 226 3.54 29.15 10.97
N PHE A 227 2.70 28.16 10.65
CA PHE A 227 3.17 26.81 10.34
C PHE A 227 3.45 26.66 8.84
N LYS A 228 4.42 25.85 8.51
CA LYS A 228 4.57 25.30 7.15
C LYS A 228 3.64 24.11 7.00
N VAL A 229 2.96 24.03 5.88
CA VAL A 229 1.97 22.97 5.61
C VAL A 229 2.43 22.14 4.41
N LEU A 230 2.61 20.85 4.64
CA LEU A 230 2.79 19.87 3.57
C LEU A 230 1.52 19.04 3.45
N LEU A 231 0.79 19.25 2.37
CA LEU A 231 -0.38 18.45 2.02
C LEU A 231 0.03 17.30 1.12
N ARG A 232 -0.22 16.06 1.55
CA ARG A 232 -0.02 14.86 0.75
C ARG A 232 -1.34 14.11 0.60
N PRO A 233 -2.12 14.38 -0.46
CA PRO A 233 -3.35 13.65 -0.73
C PRO A 233 -3.07 12.20 -1.10
N HIS A 234 -4.02 11.32 -0.79
CA HIS A 234 -3.98 9.96 -1.34
C HIS A 234 -4.08 10.01 -2.87
N PHE A 235 -3.38 9.12 -3.59
CA PHE A 235 -3.34 9.13 -5.06
C PHE A 235 -4.72 9.04 -5.73
N LYS A 236 -5.71 8.45 -5.07
CA LYS A 236 -7.10 8.41 -5.55
C LYS A 236 -7.76 9.78 -5.48
N ILE A 237 -7.49 10.59 -4.45
CA ILE A 237 -8.00 11.97 -4.37
C ILE A 237 -7.49 12.78 -5.56
N LEU A 238 -6.21 12.64 -5.92
CA LEU A 238 -5.63 13.32 -7.07
C LEU A 238 -6.33 12.97 -8.40
N LYS A 239 -6.88 11.76 -8.50
CA LYS A 239 -7.60 11.30 -9.71
C LYS A 239 -9.10 11.63 -9.68
N GLU A 240 -9.75 11.38 -8.54
CA GLU A 240 -11.21 11.36 -8.42
C GLU A 240 -11.76 12.72 -7.95
N SER A 241 -10.98 13.48 -7.16
CA SER A 241 -11.38 14.78 -6.59
C SER A 241 -10.51 15.94 -7.09
N LYS A 242 -10.18 15.95 -8.38
CA LYS A 242 -9.28 16.94 -8.98
C LYS A 242 -9.69 18.38 -8.69
N LYS A 243 -10.98 18.71 -8.79
CA LYS A 243 -11.51 20.05 -8.51
C LYS A 243 -11.17 20.54 -7.10
N LEU A 244 -11.22 19.65 -6.10
CA LEU A 244 -10.87 19.99 -4.72
C LEU A 244 -9.39 20.35 -4.60
N ILE A 245 -8.52 19.56 -5.25
CA ILE A 245 -7.09 19.83 -5.27
C ILE A 245 -6.77 21.12 -6.00
N ASP A 246 -7.40 21.36 -7.16
CA ASP A 246 -7.24 22.59 -7.93
C ASP A 246 -7.65 23.81 -7.07
N THR A 247 -8.79 23.74 -6.37
CA THR A 247 -9.25 24.80 -5.45
C THR A 247 -8.24 25.05 -4.32
N ILE A 248 -7.69 24.01 -3.70
CA ILE A 248 -6.67 24.15 -2.65
C ILE A 248 -5.41 24.82 -3.23
N TYR A 249 -4.98 24.40 -4.42
CA TYR A 249 -3.80 24.96 -5.07
C TYR A 249 -4.01 26.41 -5.51
N GLU A 250 -5.18 26.78 -6.01
CA GLU A 250 -5.53 28.17 -6.33
C GLU A 250 -5.47 29.08 -5.10
N ASN A 251 -5.91 28.59 -3.94
CA ASN A 251 -5.91 29.38 -2.70
C ASN A 251 -4.51 29.51 -2.08
N PHE A 252 -3.69 28.45 -2.14
CA PHE A 252 -2.47 28.37 -1.33
C PHE A 252 -1.19 28.11 -2.13
N GLY A 253 -1.27 27.77 -3.41
CA GLY A 253 -0.12 27.37 -4.22
C GLY A 253 0.98 28.43 -4.37
N ASN A 254 0.64 29.71 -4.20
CA ASN A 254 1.61 30.82 -4.20
C ASN A 254 2.19 31.13 -2.81
N ASN A 255 1.73 30.47 -1.75
CA ASN A 255 2.26 30.66 -0.41
C ASN A 255 3.56 29.85 -0.25
N PRO A 256 4.70 30.47 0.11
CA PRO A 256 5.98 29.75 0.25
C PRO A 256 6.00 28.72 1.39
N ASP A 257 5.07 28.82 2.32
CA ASP A 257 4.92 27.88 3.44
C ASP A 257 3.91 26.76 3.14
N PHE A 258 3.34 26.70 1.92
CA PHE A 258 2.47 25.62 1.48
C PHE A 258 3.14 24.74 0.43
N ILE A 259 3.14 23.42 0.66
CA ILE A 259 3.69 22.43 -0.26
C ILE A 259 2.59 21.39 -0.56
N LEU A 260 2.30 21.18 -1.84
CA LEU A 260 1.47 20.07 -2.32
C LEU A 260 2.35 18.94 -2.85
N GLU A 261 2.37 17.80 -2.16
CA GLU A 261 3.15 16.62 -2.54
C GLU A 261 2.27 15.60 -3.27
N ASN A 262 2.59 15.32 -4.52
CA ASN A 262 1.83 14.43 -5.39
C ASN A 262 2.43 13.01 -5.48
N GLY A 263 3.57 12.79 -4.86
CA GLY A 263 4.34 11.54 -4.94
C GLY A 263 4.20 10.62 -3.74
N VAL A 264 5.10 9.66 -3.71
CA VAL A 264 5.33 8.86 -2.50
C VAL A 264 6.13 9.74 -1.54
N ILE A 265 5.56 10.01 -0.36
CA ILE A 265 6.25 10.83 0.63
C ILE A 265 7.57 10.16 1.04
N SER A 266 8.63 10.93 1.04
CA SER A 266 9.92 10.45 1.50
C SER A 266 9.97 10.33 3.03
N SER A 267 10.85 9.47 3.52
CA SER A 267 11.06 9.33 4.97
C SER A 267 11.60 10.60 5.61
N GLU A 268 12.39 11.38 4.86
CA GLU A 268 12.94 12.65 5.30
C GLU A 268 11.83 13.68 5.54
N LEU A 269 10.82 13.74 4.69
CA LEU A 269 9.66 14.62 4.88
C LEU A 269 8.79 14.19 6.06
N LEU A 270 8.62 12.88 6.27
CA LEU A 270 7.94 12.36 7.46
C LEU A 270 8.71 12.72 8.72
N GLU A 271 10.03 12.54 8.70
CA GLU A 271 10.91 12.82 9.84
C GLU A 271 11.02 14.32 10.15
N SER A 272 11.03 15.18 9.11
CA SER A 272 11.11 16.63 9.28
C SER A 272 9.83 17.29 9.79
N SER A 273 8.68 16.61 9.73
CA SER A 273 7.41 17.16 10.22
C SER A 273 7.33 17.14 11.76
N ALA A 274 6.80 18.20 12.35
CA ALA A 274 6.57 18.29 13.80
C ALA A 274 5.38 17.43 14.24
N CYS A 275 4.35 17.36 13.40
CA CYS A 275 3.10 16.67 13.68
C CYS A 275 2.45 16.24 12.37
N MET A 276 1.65 15.20 12.44
CA MET A 276 0.76 14.78 11.35
C MET A 276 -0.69 15.07 11.73
N ILE A 277 -1.44 15.64 10.78
CA ILE A 277 -2.89 15.75 10.86
C ILE A 277 -3.48 14.76 9.83
N SER A 278 -4.37 13.90 10.27
CA SER A 278 -4.94 12.83 9.46
C SER A 278 -6.38 12.53 9.86
N ASP A 279 -6.98 11.63 9.14
CA ASP A 279 -8.30 11.05 9.47
C ASP A 279 -8.17 9.52 9.57
N TRP A 280 -8.71 8.76 8.61
CA TRP A 280 -8.65 7.29 8.52
C TRP A 280 -7.56 6.81 7.55
N SER A 281 -6.41 7.48 7.52
CA SER A 281 -5.30 7.12 6.64
C SER A 281 -4.30 6.20 7.34
N GLY A 282 -3.94 5.06 6.70
CA GLY A 282 -3.04 4.05 7.28
C GLY A 282 -1.64 4.58 7.62
N ILE A 283 -1.17 5.60 6.90
CA ILE A 283 0.14 6.23 7.15
C ILE A 283 0.23 6.89 8.54
N SER A 284 -0.90 7.22 9.16
CA SER A 284 -0.93 7.81 10.50
C SER A 284 -0.32 6.90 11.56
N LEU A 285 -0.60 5.60 11.48
CA LEU A 285 0.00 4.62 12.41
C LEU A 285 1.49 4.38 12.07
N GLU A 286 1.84 4.35 10.78
CA GLU A 286 3.25 4.27 10.37
C GLU A 286 4.05 5.45 10.94
N TYR A 287 3.49 6.65 10.84
CA TYR A 287 4.10 7.87 11.38
C TYR A 287 4.25 7.82 12.90
N ALA A 288 3.17 7.48 13.60
CA ALA A 288 3.19 7.42 15.06
C ALA A 288 4.23 6.41 15.58
N PHE A 289 4.28 5.22 15.00
CA PHE A 289 5.18 4.16 15.47
C PHE A 289 6.63 4.32 14.99
N ALA A 290 6.86 4.78 13.74
CA ALA A 290 8.22 4.94 13.23
C ALA A 290 8.93 6.16 13.83
N PHE A 291 8.21 7.27 13.97
CA PHE A 291 8.79 8.54 14.40
C PHE A 291 8.51 8.88 15.86
N GLU A 292 7.69 8.08 16.57
CA GLU A 292 7.30 8.30 17.96
C GLU A 292 6.72 9.71 18.18
N ARG A 293 5.87 10.13 17.25
CA ARG A 293 5.23 11.45 17.24
C ARG A 293 3.73 11.34 17.28
N SER A 294 3.08 12.24 17.99
CA SER A 294 1.62 12.29 18.07
C SER A 294 1.00 12.65 16.74
N VAL A 295 -0.18 12.07 16.47
CA VAL A 295 -1.03 12.40 15.33
C VAL A 295 -2.25 13.16 15.84
N ILE A 296 -2.66 14.19 15.12
CA ILE A 296 -3.96 14.85 15.33
C ILE A 296 -4.95 14.20 14.34
N PHE A 297 -5.96 13.54 14.86
CA PHE A 297 -7.01 12.92 14.05
C PHE A 297 -8.22 13.82 14.02
N ILE A 298 -8.62 14.24 12.81
CA ILE A 298 -9.91 14.90 12.62
C ILE A 298 -10.98 13.81 12.52
N ASP A 299 -12.00 13.91 13.37
CA ASP A 299 -13.06 12.89 13.44
C ASP A 299 -14.08 13.10 12.34
N VAL A 300 -13.79 12.55 11.19
CA VAL A 300 -14.69 12.48 10.04
C VAL A 300 -15.43 11.13 10.05
N PRO A 301 -16.51 10.96 9.28
CA PRO A 301 -17.22 9.69 9.18
C PRO A 301 -16.28 8.51 8.89
N LYS A 302 -16.50 7.40 9.60
CA LYS A 302 -15.65 6.21 9.47
C LYS A 302 -15.65 5.70 8.03
N LYS A 303 -14.48 5.40 7.54
CA LYS A 303 -14.32 4.72 6.25
C LYS A 303 -14.45 3.21 6.44
N ILE A 304 -15.62 2.69 6.15
CA ILE A 304 -15.90 1.25 6.21
C ILE A 304 -16.11 0.74 4.79
N LEU A 305 -15.22 -0.14 4.32
CA LEU A 305 -15.34 -0.77 2.99
C LEU A 305 -16.15 -2.07 3.02
N ASN A 306 -16.25 -2.69 4.18
CA ASN A 306 -17.08 -3.87 4.39
C ASN A 306 -18.36 -3.50 5.16
N PRO A 307 -19.53 -3.48 4.54
CA PRO A 307 -20.79 -3.16 5.21
C PRO A 307 -21.18 -4.17 6.29
N ASN A 308 -20.58 -5.36 6.25
CA ASN A 308 -20.80 -6.43 7.23
C ASN A 308 -19.72 -6.47 8.32
N SER A 309 -18.87 -5.45 8.42
CA SER A 309 -17.78 -5.40 9.41
C SER A 309 -18.26 -5.56 10.86
N GLU A 310 -19.44 -5.03 11.19
CA GLU A 310 -20.04 -5.10 12.54
C GLU A 310 -20.41 -6.53 12.96
N LYS A 311 -20.49 -7.47 12.03
CA LYS A 311 -20.72 -8.89 12.36
C LYS A 311 -19.50 -9.53 13.02
N ILE A 312 -18.33 -8.98 12.85
CA ILE A 312 -17.10 -9.41 13.53
C ILE A 312 -17.02 -8.63 14.84
N SER A 313 -17.16 -9.31 15.96
CA SER A 313 -17.18 -8.72 17.32
C SER A 313 -15.77 -8.33 17.82
N ILE A 314 -14.93 -7.78 16.92
CA ILE A 314 -13.59 -7.28 17.24
C ILE A 314 -13.56 -5.79 16.86
N GLU A 315 -13.19 -4.95 17.83
CA GLU A 315 -13.01 -3.52 17.52
C GLU A 315 -11.84 -3.33 16.56
N PRO A 316 -12.06 -2.61 15.43
CA PRO A 316 -10.96 -2.27 14.51
C PRO A 316 -9.82 -1.54 15.23
N ILE A 317 -8.57 -1.99 15.00
CA ILE A 317 -7.41 -1.46 15.70
C ILE A 317 -7.20 0.04 15.46
N GLU A 318 -7.56 0.53 14.28
CA GLU A 318 -7.50 1.95 13.94
C GLU A 318 -8.43 2.81 14.80
N ILE A 319 -9.48 2.26 15.37
CA ILE A 319 -10.37 2.99 16.28
C ILE A 319 -9.69 3.16 17.63
N SER A 320 -9.26 2.07 18.25
CA SER A 320 -8.65 2.10 19.59
C SER A 320 -7.28 2.77 19.61
N LEU A 321 -6.47 2.63 18.54
CA LEU A 321 -5.13 3.21 18.50
C LEU A 321 -5.12 4.73 18.32
N ARG A 322 -6.11 5.34 17.66
CA ARG A 322 -6.17 6.81 17.49
C ARG A 322 -6.04 7.54 18.83
N TYR A 323 -6.70 7.02 19.87
CA TYR A 323 -6.66 7.60 21.22
C TYR A 323 -5.37 7.30 22.00
N LYS A 324 -4.58 6.32 21.55
CA LYS A 324 -3.30 5.95 22.18
C LYS A 324 -2.10 6.64 21.55
N VAL A 325 -2.16 6.90 20.24
CA VAL A 325 -1.03 7.46 19.47
C VAL A 325 -1.22 8.93 19.13
N GLY A 326 -2.35 9.55 19.53
CA GLY A 326 -2.61 10.94 19.17
C GLY A 326 -3.82 11.53 19.86
N HIS A 327 -4.30 12.63 19.32
CA HIS A 327 -5.47 13.37 19.78
C HIS A 327 -6.56 13.34 18.73
N VAL A 328 -7.79 12.99 19.12
CA VAL A 328 -8.97 13.02 18.24
C VAL A 328 -9.72 14.32 18.47
N ILE A 329 -9.96 15.07 17.40
CA ILE A 329 -10.64 16.37 17.38
C ILE A 329 -11.91 16.22 16.56
N ASN A 330 -13.06 16.61 17.15
CA ASN A 330 -14.39 16.62 16.54
C ASN A 330 -14.62 17.91 15.73
#